data_59180b110fc59f856c46baa7c295d70c
#
_entry.id   59180b110fc59f856c46baa7c295d70c
#
_cell.length_a   1.000
_cell.length_b   1.000
_cell.length_c   1.000
_cell.angle_alpha   90.00
_cell.angle_beta   90.00
_cell.angle_gamma   90.00
#
_symmetry.space_group_name_H-M   'P 1'
#
loop_
_entity.id
_entity.type
_entity.pdbx_description
1 polymer ?
#
loop_
_entity_poly.entity_id
_entity_poly.type
_entity_poly.pdbx_seq_one_letter_code
_entity_poly.pdbx_strand_id
1 'polypeptide(L)'
;MSSRRPERKTPGLLIQNPKSNADYSKKTSERTSASKIQNLPGYSEAAKAAKYIRAKGGIAPSVGIILGSGLGGVVHSLRQAKRIAYPSIPHFPRSTVLGHAGELHLGYWEQVPVAVLAGRMHLYEGYSPSLVVLPTRALALAGVKLLLVTCAAGGIAPQAMPGALMVFSDHLNFQGMNPLVGPEDLRLGPRFIDLSEAYDRQLRRAALEAARKARLRCFEGAYAGVLGPSFETPAEIRALRRLGADAVGMSTIPEVIAAHQLGVRVMAVACITNRAAGLSRQPLDHAEVLEAGKKATVSLIRLLGAVIARCQ
;
A
#
# COMPACT_ATOMS: atom_id res chain seq x y z
N MET A 1 22.38 -72.37 12.66
CA MET A 1 23.11 -71.88 11.51
C MET A 1 22.98 -70.33 11.53
N SER A 2 24.06 -69.69 12.01
CA SER A 2 24.14 -68.24 12.21
C SER A 2 24.83 -67.61 10.96
N SER A 3 24.13 -66.71 10.26
CA SER A 3 24.72 -65.95 9.17
C SER A 3 24.95 -64.53 9.63
N ARG A 4 26.22 -64.18 9.89
CA ARG A 4 26.70 -62.82 10.17
C ARG A 4 26.75 -62.02 8.86
N ARG A 5 26.12 -60.83 8.89
CA ARG A 5 26.31 -59.79 7.83
C ARG A 5 27.61 -59.04 8.06
N PRO A 6 28.34 -58.65 7.01
CA PRO A 6 29.58 -57.88 7.14
C PRO A 6 29.31 -56.38 7.39
N GLU A 7 30.08 -55.80 8.31
CA GLU A 7 30.12 -54.36 8.59
C GLU A 7 30.72 -53.59 7.41
N ARG A 8 30.02 -52.56 6.93
CA ARG A 8 30.58 -51.60 6.00
C ARG A 8 31.38 -50.51 6.75
N LYS A 9 32.66 -50.45 6.53
CA LYS A 9 33.54 -49.34 6.98
C LYS A 9 33.21 -48.05 6.20
N THR A 10 32.82 -47.00 6.92
CA THR A 10 32.70 -45.64 6.39
C THR A 10 34.08 -44.98 6.24
N PRO A 11 34.43 -44.35 5.11
CA PRO A 11 35.67 -43.61 5.00
C PRO A 11 35.61 -42.33 5.84
N GLY A 12 36.58 -42.14 6.72
CA GLY A 12 36.72 -40.93 7.52
C GLY A 12 36.99 -39.71 6.64
N LEU A 13 36.14 -38.72 6.69
CA LEU A 13 36.34 -37.40 6.07
C LEU A 13 37.30 -36.61 6.96
N LEU A 14 38.55 -36.46 6.53
CA LEU A 14 39.56 -35.57 7.14
C LEU A 14 39.10 -34.12 6.87
N ILE A 15 38.52 -33.49 7.88
CA ILE A 15 38.25 -32.02 7.86
C ILE A 15 39.63 -31.35 8.05
N GLN A 16 40.15 -30.79 6.97
CA GLN A 16 41.30 -29.89 7.02
C GLN A 16 40.85 -28.56 7.62
N ASN A 17 41.46 -28.19 8.73
CA ASN A 17 41.26 -26.92 9.42
C ASN A 17 41.72 -25.76 8.51
N PRO A 18 40.88 -24.77 8.12
CA PRO A 18 41.35 -23.64 7.33
C PRO A 18 42.19 -22.71 8.21
N LYS A 19 43.35 -22.36 7.69
CA LYS A 19 44.33 -21.45 8.26
C LYS A 19 43.72 -20.10 8.61
N SER A 20 44.07 -19.64 9.82
CA SER A 20 44.11 -18.27 10.36
C SER A 20 43.02 -17.24 9.96
N ASN A 21 42.28 -16.81 10.98
CA ASN A 21 41.33 -15.68 11.04
C ASN A 21 41.91 -14.29 10.70
N ALA A 22 43.12 -14.18 10.15
CA ALA A 22 43.76 -12.89 9.85
C ALA A 22 43.38 -12.31 8.48
N ASP A 23 42.78 -13.08 7.57
CA ASP A 23 42.48 -12.63 6.22
C ASP A 23 40.98 -12.20 6.03
N TYR A 24 40.13 -12.47 7.01
CA TYR A 24 38.74 -12.05 7.00
C TYR A 24 38.55 -10.58 7.39
N SER A 25 39.49 -9.98 8.12
CA SER A 25 39.38 -8.59 8.58
C SER A 25 39.80 -7.55 7.53
N LYS A 26 40.46 -7.94 6.45
CA LYS A 26 40.90 -7.02 5.38
C LYS A 26 39.98 -6.92 4.19
N LYS A 27 39.00 -7.81 4.01
CA LYS A 27 38.00 -7.75 2.91
C LYS A 27 36.67 -7.17 3.29
N THR A 28 36.43 -6.79 4.54
CA THR A 28 35.17 -6.16 5.00
C THR A 28 35.25 -4.64 5.06
N SER A 29 36.18 -3.98 4.38
CA SER A 29 36.19 -2.51 4.23
C SER A 29 35.45 -2.01 3.00
N GLU A 30 34.57 -2.78 2.39
CA GLU A 30 33.60 -2.27 1.46
C GLU A 30 32.43 -1.64 2.23
N ARG A 31 32.61 -0.37 2.60
CA ARG A 31 31.61 0.58 3.07
C ARG A 31 30.52 0.82 2.00
N THR A 32 29.75 -0.19 1.60
CA THR A 32 28.75 -0.05 0.55
C THR A 32 27.29 -0.16 1.02
N SER A 33 27.04 -0.57 2.27
CA SER A 33 25.66 -0.64 2.78
C SER A 33 25.27 0.57 3.62
N ALA A 34 26.15 1.09 4.47
CA ALA A 34 25.82 2.17 5.39
C ALA A 34 25.53 3.53 4.68
N SER A 35 26.26 3.84 3.58
CA SER A 35 26.04 5.07 2.82
C SER A 35 24.73 5.07 2.02
N LYS A 36 24.26 3.92 1.56
CA LYS A 36 22.96 3.80 0.88
C LYS A 36 21.79 3.91 1.87
N ILE A 37 21.95 3.45 3.11
CA ILE A 37 20.95 3.56 4.16
C ILE A 37 20.76 5.02 4.62
N GLN A 38 21.82 5.83 4.60
CA GLN A 38 21.78 7.24 5.01
C GLN A 38 21.01 8.15 4.03
N ASN A 39 20.79 7.72 2.78
CA ASN A 39 20.12 8.50 1.73
C ASN A 39 18.65 8.13 1.49
N LEU A 40 18.05 7.30 2.34
CA LEU A 40 16.62 7.00 2.22
C LEU A 40 15.78 8.20 2.69
N PRO A 41 14.74 8.61 1.92
CA PRO A 41 13.90 9.73 2.31
C PRO A 41 13.19 9.43 3.63
N GLY A 42 13.35 10.35 4.58
CA GLY A 42 12.82 10.28 5.93
C GLY A 42 11.95 11.48 6.28
N TYR A 43 12.02 11.88 7.56
CA TYR A 43 11.28 13.03 8.08
C TYR A 43 11.63 14.35 7.36
N SER A 44 12.89 14.61 7.09
CA SER A 44 13.35 15.88 6.50
C SER A 44 12.71 16.12 5.14
N GLU A 45 12.69 15.11 4.28
CA GLU A 45 12.12 15.16 2.93
C GLU A 45 10.60 15.28 2.99
N ALA A 46 9.95 14.51 3.86
CA ALA A 46 8.50 14.59 4.10
C ALA A 46 8.08 15.96 4.65
N ALA A 47 8.86 16.55 5.57
CA ALA A 47 8.58 17.87 6.14
C ALA A 47 8.73 19.00 5.12
N LYS A 48 9.73 18.93 4.24
CA LYS A 48 9.88 19.89 3.13
C LYS A 48 8.69 19.81 2.17
N ALA A 49 8.28 18.61 1.79
CA ALA A 49 7.09 18.38 0.97
C ALA A 49 5.82 18.89 1.66
N ALA A 50 5.61 18.60 2.94
CA ALA A 50 4.47 19.06 3.72
C ALA A 50 4.40 20.61 3.80
N LYS A 51 5.53 21.26 4.05
CA LYS A 51 5.62 22.73 4.05
C LYS A 51 5.21 23.33 2.70
N TYR A 52 5.69 22.74 1.61
CA TYR A 52 5.34 23.16 0.25
C TYR A 52 3.84 22.98 -0.03
N ILE A 53 3.28 21.80 0.32
CA ILE A 53 1.86 21.47 0.16
C ILE A 53 0.98 22.49 0.87
N ARG A 54 1.28 22.83 2.13
CA ARG A 54 0.53 23.84 2.90
C ARG A 54 0.62 25.22 2.27
N ALA A 55 1.82 25.65 1.87
CA ALA A 55 2.04 26.96 1.29
C ALA A 55 1.34 27.15 -0.06
N LYS A 56 1.37 26.14 -0.93
CA LYS A 56 0.76 26.19 -2.26
C LYS A 56 -0.74 25.85 -2.23
N GLY A 57 -1.15 24.93 -1.35
CA GLY A 57 -2.56 24.50 -1.23
C GLY A 57 -3.48 25.58 -0.68
N GLY A 58 -3.01 26.36 0.28
CA GLY A 58 -3.80 27.41 0.94
C GLY A 58 -4.87 26.86 1.90
N ILE A 59 -4.90 25.54 2.12
CA ILE A 59 -5.77 24.85 3.08
C ILE A 59 -4.95 23.86 3.91
N ALA A 60 -5.40 23.58 5.14
CA ALA A 60 -4.84 22.52 5.98
C ALA A 60 -5.75 21.27 5.86
N PRO A 61 -5.37 20.26 5.07
CA PRO A 61 -6.22 19.10 4.87
C PRO A 61 -6.31 18.26 6.15
N SER A 62 -7.52 17.89 6.56
CA SER A 62 -7.76 16.95 7.66
C SER A 62 -7.91 15.51 7.17
N VAL A 63 -8.36 15.32 5.94
CA VAL A 63 -8.52 14.02 5.29
C VAL A 63 -7.59 13.91 4.08
N GLY A 64 -6.84 12.80 4.00
CA GLY A 64 -6.06 12.40 2.84
C GLY A 64 -6.76 11.27 2.09
N ILE A 65 -6.70 11.29 0.76
CA ILE A 65 -7.19 10.20 -0.09
C ILE A 65 -6.06 9.78 -1.03
N ILE A 66 -5.78 8.48 -1.12
CA ILE A 66 -4.85 7.92 -2.11
C ILE A 66 -5.67 7.13 -3.13
N LEU A 67 -5.58 7.53 -4.39
CA LEU A 67 -6.32 6.88 -5.46
C LEU A 67 -5.51 5.77 -6.14
N GLY A 68 -6.16 4.64 -6.37
CA GLY A 68 -5.64 3.54 -7.18
C GLY A 68 -5.87 3.73 -8.68
N SER A 69 -5.38 2.79 -9.46
CA SER A 69 -5.49 2.76 -10.92
C SER A 69 -6.94 2.82 -11.38
N GLY A 70 -7.24 3.70 -12.34
CA GLY A 70 -8.59 3.90 -12.89
C GLY A 70 -9.53 4.74 -12.02
N LEU A 71 -9.13 5.13 -10.79
CA LEU A 71 -10.00 5.83 -9.83
C LEU A 71 -9.85 7.36 -9.84
N GLY A 72 -9.10 7.91 -10.81
CA GLY A 72 -8.80 9.34 -10.91
C GLY A 72 -10.02 10.26 -10.94
N GLY A 73 -11.19 9.78 -11.40
CA GLY A 73 -12.42 10.55 -11.44
C GLY A 73 -12.92 11.06 -10.07
N VAL A 74 -12.42 10.52 -8.98
CA VAL A 74 -12.76 10.98 -7.61
C VAL A 74 -12.39 12.45 -7.39
N VAL A 75 -11.36 12.99 -8.05
CA VAL A 75 -10.94 14.40 -7.91
C VAL A 75 -12.04 15.40 -8.29
N HIS A 76 -12.97 15.01 -9.16
CA HIS A 76 -14.09 15.86 -9.57
C HIS A 76 -15.14 16.09 -8.46
N SER A 77 -15.04 15.35 -7.35
CA SER A 77 -15.88 15.58 -6.16
C SER A 77 -15.38 16.74 -5.29
N LEU A 78 -14.20 17.26 -5.55
CA LEU A 78 -13.64 18.39 -4.79
C LEU A 78 -14.17 19.73 -5.32
N ARG A 79 -14.57 20.59 -4.40
CA ARG A 79 -14.86 22.00 -4.67
C ARG A 79 -13.61 22.85 -4.40
N GLN A 80 -13.45 23.95 -5.15
CA GLN A 80 -12.33 24.89 -5.03
C GLN A 80 -10.95 24.19 -5.10
N ALA A 81 -10.85 23.16 -5.93
CA ALA A 81 -9.68 22.31 -6.01
C ALA A 81 -8.47 23.05 -6.62
N LYS A 82 -7.35 23.05 -5.89
CA LYS A 82 -6.04 23.43 -6.41
C LYS A 82 -5.27 22.16 -6.77
N ARG A 83 -4.69 22.14 -7.97
CA ARG A 83 -3.87 21.05 -8.50
C ARG A 83 -2.40 21.38 -8.36
N ILE A 84 -1.59 20.43 -7.90
CA ILE A 84 -0.13 20.51 -7.81
C ILE A 84 0.45 19.23 -8.41
N ALA A 85 1.25 19.36 -9.47
CA ALA A 85 1.92 18.21 -10.07
C ALA A 85 2.99 17.65 -9.12
N TYR A 86 3.15 16.32 -9.02
CA TYR A 86 4.13 15.68 -8.14
C TYR A 86 5.57 16.19 -8.37
N PRO A 87 6.05 16.39 -9.61
CA PRO A 87 7.39 16.91 -9.83
C PRO A 87 7.64 18.31 -9.25
N SER A 88 6.58 19.08 -8.94
CA SER A 88 6.70 20.41 -8.30
C SER A 88 6.82 20.30 -6.78
N ILE A 89 6.47 19.15 -6.19
CA ILE A 89 6.54 18.94 -4.73
C ILE A 89 7.94 18.42 -4.39
N PRO A 90 8.68 19.08 -3.49
CA PRO A 90 10.02 18.62 -3.13
C PRO A 90 10.06 17.14 -2.74
N HIS A 91 11.01 16.41 -3.30
CA HIS A 91 11.28 14.99 -3.05
C HIS A 91 10.18 14.00 -3.47
N PHE A 92 9.04 14.45 -4.02
CA PHE A 92 8.03 13.50 -4.50
C PHE A 92 8.58 12.68 -5.68
N PRO A 93 8.43 11.36 -5.65
CA PRO A 93 8.76 10.52 -6.81
C PRO A 93 7.78 10.74 -7.96
N ARG A 94 8.19 10.38 -9.16
CA ARG A 94 7.30 10.38 -10.33
C ARG A 94 6.48 9.11 -10.34
N SER A 95 5.18 9.23 -10.61
CA SER A 95 4.38 8.05 -10.93
C SER A 95 4.64 7.65 -12.38
N THR A 96 4.96 6.38 -12.63
CA THR A 96 5.29 5.86 -13.97
C THR A 96 4.21 4.96 -14.52
N VAL A 97 3.24 4.58 -13.68
CA VAL A 97 2.17 3.65 -14.04
C VAL A 97 1.07 4.35 -14.82
N LEU A 98 0.67 3.74 -15.94
CA LEU A 98 -0.46 4.21 -16.75
C LEU A 98 -1.75 4.29 -15.91
N GLY A 99 -2.48 5.38 -16.05
CA GLY A 99 -3.71 5.63 -15.29
C GLY A 99 -3.51 6.37 -13.97
N HIS A 100 -2.26 6.76 -13.65
CA HIS A 100 -1.93 7.64 -12.52
C HIS A 100 -1.56 9.02 -13.03
N ALA A 101 -2.32 10.05 -12.64
CA ALA A 101 -2.09 11.43 -13.11
C ALA A 101 -0.81 12.05 -12.52
N GLY A 102 -0.32 11.56 -11.38
CA GLY A 102 0.84 12.13 -10.70
C GLY A 102 0.60 13.53 -10.17
N GLU A 103 -0.56 13.75 -9.57
CA GLU A 103 -1.04 15.05 -9.11
C GLU A 103 -1.61 14.98 -7.71
N LEU A 104 -1.38 16.03 -6.93
CA LEU A 104 -2.05 16.31 -5.67
C LEU A 104 -3.15 17.34 -5.90
N HIS A 105 -4.36 17.04 -5.49
CA HIS A 105 -5.50 17.96 -5.49
C HIS A 105 -5.87 18.32 -4.05
N LEU A 106 -5.95 19.61 -3.76
CA LEU A 106 -6.34 20.16 -2.46
C LEU A 106 -7.62 20.94 -2.62
N GLY A 107 -8.65 20.63 -1.86
CA GLY A 107 -9.96 21.27 -1.97
C GLY A 107 -10.89 20.84 -0.86
N TYR A 108 -12.18 21.07 -1.04
CA TYR A 108 -13.19 20.70 -0.08
C TYR A 108 -14.10 19.61 -0.65
N TRP A 109 -14.28 18.54 0.11
CA TRP A 109 -15.36 17.57 -0.13
C TRP A 109 -16.45 17.84 0.90
N GLU A 110 -17.62 18.28 0.43
CA GLU A 110 -18.58 18.97 1.26
C GLU A 110 -17.92 20.17 1.97
N GLN A 111 -17.82 20.17 3.30
CA GLN A 111 -17.18 21.20 4.11
C GLN A 111 -15.79 20.76 4.63
N VAL A 112 -15.38 19.51 4.36
CA VAL A 112 -14.13 18.93 4.88
C VAL A 112 -12.95 19.27 3.97
N PRO A 113 -11.84 19.84 4.49
CA PRO A 113 -10.63 20.08 3.71
C PRO A 113 -9.89 18.77 3.43
N VAL A 114 -9.75 18.44 2.14
CA VAL A 114 -9.25 17.15 1.65
C VAL A 114 -8.03 17.33 0.76
N ALA A 115 -7.06 16.43 0.89
CA ALA A 115 -5.94 16.24 -0.01
C ALA A 115 -6.08 14.91 -0.75
N VAL A 116 -6.12 14.94 -2.08
CA VAL A 116 -6.25 13.74 -2.93
C VAL A 116 -4.99 13.52 -3.74
N LEU A 117 -4.30 12.42 -3.51
CA LEU A 117 -3.22 11.93 -4.35
C LEU A 117 -3.83 11.18 -5.54
N ALA A 118 -3.86 11.83 -6.71
CA ALA A 118 -4.34 11.24 -7.97
C ALA A 118 -3.24 10.39 -8.61
N GLY A 119 -2.99 9.25 -8.01
CA GLY A 119 -1.94 8.29 -8.34
C GLY A 119 -1.01 8.03 -7.18
N ARG A 120 -0.30 6.91 -7.26
CA ARG A 120 0.67 6.45 -6.25
C ARG A 120 1.89 5.83 -6.91
N MET A 121 2.93 5.61 -6.13
CA MET A 121 4.09 4.80 -6.48
C MET A 121 3.91 3.38 -5.96
N HIS A 122 4.51 2.41 -6.65
CA HIS A 122 4.47 1.01 -6.28
C HIS A 122 5.88 0.45 -6.10
N LEU A 123 6.02 -0.57 -5.27
CA LEU A 123 7.29 -1.25 -5.05
C LEU A 123 7.83 -1.88 -6.34
N TYR A 124 6.94 -2.38 -7.22
CA TYR A 124 7.34 -2.98 -8.50
C TYR A 124 7.90 -1.97 -9.51
N GLU A 125 7.74 -0.66 -9.30
CA GLU A 125 8.40 0.38 -10.10
C GLU A 125 9.89 0.52 -9.74
N GLY A 126 10.39 -0.25 -8.75
CA GLY A 126 11.77 -0.20 -8.29
C GLY A 126 12.05 0.86 -7.22
N TYR A 127 11.04 1.54 -6.73
CA TYR A 127 11.17 2.50 -5.64
C TYR A 127 11.40 1.79 -4.30
N SER A 128 12.24 2.39 -3.43
CA SER A 128 12.38 1.93 -2.06
C SER A 128 11.07 2.11 -1.28
N PRO A 129 10.78 1.26 -0.28
CA PRO A 129 9.58 1.42 0.55
C PRO A 129 9.45 2.81 1.18
N SER A 130 10.56 3.41 1.62
CA SER A 130 10.58 4.76 2.19
C SER A 130 10.19 5.85 1.18
N LEU A 131 10.50 5.66 -0.10
CA LEU A 131 10.13 6.58 -1.17
C LEU A 131 8.66 6.39 -1.57
N VAL A 132 8.17 5.15 -1.62
CA VAL A 132 6.74 4.85 -1.87
C VAL A 132 5.84 5.53 -0.85
N VAL A 133 6.23 5.57 0.43
CA VAL A 133 5.42 6.16 1.50
C VAL A 133 5.69 7.65 1.77
N LEU A 134 6.64 8.26 1.06
CA LEU A 134 6.97 9.68 1.24
C LEU A 134 5.74 10.60 1.07
N PRO A 135 4.85 10.41 0.07
CA PRO A 135 3.63 11.19 -0.06
C PRO A 135 2.69 11.04 1.14
N THR A 136 2.53 9.82 1.67
CA THR A 136 1.73 9.56 2.88
C THR A 136 2.28 10.32 4.09
N ARG A 137 3.59 10.25 4.31
CA ARG A 137 4.27 10.99 5.38
C ARG A 137 4.11 12.50 5.22
N ALA A 138 4.25 13.01 4.00
CA ALA A 138 4.06 14.43 3.71
C ALA A 138 2.62 14.90 4.00
N LEU A 139 1.61 14.13 3.64
CA LEU A 139 0.21 14.44 3.95
C LEU A 139 -0.05 14.45 5.46
N ALA A 140 0.45 13.45 6.19
CA ALA A 140 0.33 13.40 7.65
C ALA A 140 0.96 14.64 8.32
N LEU A 141 2.18 15.00 7.91
CA LEU A 141 2.87 16.21 8.39
C LEU A 141 2.20 17.51 7.89
N ALA A 142 1.44 17.48 6.80
CA ALA A 142 0.65 18.62 6.33
C ALA A 142 -0.63 18.85 7.15
N GLY A 143 -1.06 17.87 7.98
CA GLY A 143 -2.21 18.02 8.86
C GLY A 143 -3.26 16.91 8.76
N VAL A 144 -3.09 15.97 7.82
CA VAL A 144 -4.01 14.85 7.64
C VAL A 144 -4.06 13.98 8.90
N LYS A 145 -5.27 13.71 9.39
CA LYS A 145 -5.56 12.87 10.56
C LYS A 145 -6.32 11.59 10.20
N LEU A 146 -6.90 11.57 9.01
CA LEU A 146 -7.58 10.42 8.44
C LEU A 146 -7.07 10.17 7.02
N LEU A 147 -6.63 8.95 6.73
CA LEU A 147 -6.21 8.52 5.40
C LEU A 147 -7.20 7.49 4.84
N LEU A 148 -7.79 7.80 3.70
CA LEU A 148 -8.63 6.91 2.91
C LEU A 148 -7.79 6.36 1.75
N VAL A 149 -7.43 5.08 1.80
CA VAL A 149 -6.61 4.46 0.75
C VAL A 149 -7.51 3.64 -0.17
N THR A 150 -7.39 3.86 -1.48
CA THR A 150 -8.17 3.08 -2.44
C THR A 150 -7.26 2.33 -3.40
N CYS A 151 -7.66 1.16 -3.87
CA CYS A 151 -6.92 0.39 -4.87
C CYS A 151 -7.86 -0.38 -5.79
N ALA A 152 -7.35 -0.78 -6.96
CA ALA A 152 -7.90 -1.87 -7.75
C ALA A 152 -7.40 -3.20 -7.18
N ALA A 153 -8.22 -4.25 -7.21
CA ALA A 153 -7.84 -5.56 -6.71
C ALA A 153 -8.54 -6.70 -7.46
N GLY A 154 -7.87 -7.84 -7.54
CA GLY A 154 -8.45 -9.11 -7.99
C GLY A 154 -9.24 -9.78 -6.88
N GLY A 155 -10.49 -10.17 -7.16
CA GLY A 155 -11.38 -10.80 -6.18
C GLY A 155 -11.08 -12.28 -6.00
N ILE A 156 -10.83 -12.70 -4.76
CA ILE A 156 -10.60 -14.11 -4.35
C ILE A 156 -11.87 -14.71 -3.76
N ALA A 157 -12.50 -14.04 -2.80
CA ALA A 157 -13.71 -14.53 -2.14
C ALA A 157 -14.90 -14.63 -3.12
N PRO A 158 -15.90 -15.48 -2.87
CA PRO A 158 -17.08 -15.62 -3.74
C PRO A 158 -17.81 -14.31 -3.99
N GLN A 159 -17.99 -13.46 -2.96
CA GLN A 159 -18.65 -12.16 -3.04
C GLN A 159 -17.78 -11.08 -3.70
N ALA A 160 -16.47 -11.31 -3.85
CA ALA A 160 -15.54 -10.38 -4.50
C ALA A 160 -15.67 -10.42 -6.03
N MET A 161 -16.82 -10.02 -6.54
CA MET A 161 -17.14 -9.96 -7.96
C MET A 161 -16.77 -8.59 -8.55
N PRO A 162 -16.41 -8.51 -9.83
CA PRO A 162 -16.11 -7.23 -10.50
C PRO A 162 -17.21 -6.20 -10.26
N GLY A 163 -16.80 -4.98 -9.91
CA GLY A 163 -17.69 -3.87 -9.54
C GLY A 163 -18.15 -3.86 -8.08
N ALA A 164 -17.77 -4.84 -7.25
CA ALA A 164 -17.95 -4.76 -5.82
C ALA A 164 -16.86 -3.90 -5.17
N LEU A 165 -17.18 -3.32 -4.02
CA LEU A 165 -16.23 -2.64 -3.14
C LEU A 165 -15.92 -3.58 -1.95
N MET A 166 -14.65 -3.67 -1.54
CA MET A 166 -14.24 -4.35 -0.33
C MET A 166 -13.62 -3.34 0.63
N VAL A 167 -14.23 -3.16 1.80
CA VAL A 167 -13.62 -2.42 2.91
C VAL A 167 -12.64 -3.36 3.62
N PHE A 168 -11.41 -2.92 3.82
CA PHE A 168 -10.40 -3.76 4.47
C PHE A 168 -10.72 -3.95 5.96
N SER A 169 -10.84 -5.20 6.37
CA SER A 169 -10.82 -5.56 7.81
C SER A 169 -9.40 -5.73 8.31
N ASP A 170 -8.54 -6.31 7.47
CA ASP A 170 -7.15 -6.64 7.74
C ASP A 170 -6.36 -6.82 6.45
N HIS A 171 -5.05 -7.12 6.57
CA HIS A 171 -4.22 -7.44 5.41
C HIS A 171 -3.18 -8.52 5.68
N LEU A 172 -2.75 -9.17 4.60
CA LEU A 172 -1.61 -10.09 4.55
C LEU A 172 -0.50 -9.42 3.72
N ASN A 173 0.66 -9.13 4.34
CA ASN A 173 1.77 -8.48 3.66
C ASN A 173 2.73 -9.52 3.04
N PHE A 174 2.51 -9.83 1.76
CA PHE A 174 3.40 -10.66 0.95
C PHE A 174 4.29 -9.85 0.00
N GLN A 175 4.40 -8.53 0.19
CA GLN A 175 5.28 -7.68 -0.63
C GLN A 175 6.78 -7.88 -0.30
N GLY A 176 7.10 -8.60 0.78
CA GLY A 176 8.47 -8.86 1.21
C GLY A 176 9.22 -7.62 1.72
N MET A 177 8.53 -6.50 1.90
CA MET A 177 9.10 -5.20 2.29
C MET A 177 8.26 -4.52 3.36
N ASN A 178 8.93 -3.68 4.18
CA ASN A 178 8.28 -2.86 5.20
C ASN A 178 8.91 -1.46 5.21
N PRO A 179 8.14 -0.38 5.15
CA PRO A 179 8.67 0.99 5.08
C PRO A 179 9.34 1.47 6.37
N LEU A 180 9.24 0.72 7.46
CA LEU A 180 9.88 1.02 8.76
C LEU A 180 11.28 0.39 8.88
N VAL A 181 11.69 -0.44 7.92
CA VAL A 181 13.05 -0.99 7.89
C VAL A 181 14.05 0.11 7.58
N GLY A 182 15.08 0.22 8.42
CA GLY A 182 16.14 1.22 8.28
C GLY A 182 16.43 1.97 9.58
N PRO A 183 17.11 3.12 9.53
CA PRO A 183 17.37 3.95 10.70
C PRO A 183 16.05 4.43 11.34
N GLU A 184 16.02 4.43 12.68
CA GLU A 184 14.88 4.97 13.43
C GLU A 184 14.90 6.50 13.40
N ASP A 185 13.72 7.09 13.14
CA ASP A 185 13.49 8.52 13.27
C ASP A 185 12.23 8.77 14.09
N LEU A 186 12.40 9.04 15.36
CA LEU A 186 11.30 9.23 16.33
C LEU A 186 10.37 10.39 15.95
N ARG A 187 10.78 11.29 15.05
CA ARG A 187 9.93 12.37 14.53
C ARG A 187 8.82 11.82 13.63
N LEU A 188 9.01 10.61 13.07
CA LEU A 188 7.99 9.86 12.31
C LEU A 188 7.17 8.92 13.21
N GLY A 189 7.56 8.77 14.47
CA GLY A 189 6.95 7.86 15.42
C GLY A 189 7.83 6.65 15.78
N PRO A 190 7.33 5.71 16.59
CA PRO A 190 8.09 4.54 17.03
C PRO A 190 8.37 3.58 15.85
N ARG A 191 9.46 2.81 15.97
CA ARG A 191 9.77 1.75 15.00
C ARG A 191 8.81 0.58 15.07
N PHE A 192 8.46 0.17 16.29
CA PHE A 192 7.56 -0.95 16.53
C PHE A 192 6.16 -0.42 16.79
N ILE A 193 5.25 -0.66 15.86
CA ILE A 193 3.87 -0.18 15.92
C ILE A 193 2.92 -1.37 16.02
N ASP A 194 1.83 -1.20 16.74
CA ASP A 194 0.75 -2.16 16.80
C ASP A 194 -0.17 -1.98 15.58
N LEU A 195 -0.38 -3.06 14.82
CA LEU A 195 -1.28 -3.13 13.67
C LEU A 195 -2.51 -4.00 13.92
N SER A 196 -2.79 -4.37 15.18
CA SER A 196 -3.97 -5.18 15.53
C SER A 196 -5.29 -4.51 15.09
N GLU A 197 -5.32 -3.19 14.98
CA GLU A 197 -6.40 -2.40 14.39
C GLU A 197 -5.86 -1.49 13.28
N ALA A 198 -5.21 -2.07 12.27
CA ALA A 198 -4.62 -1.33 11.15
C ALA A 198 -5.66 -0.50 10.36
N TYR A 199 -6.93 -0.91 10.42
CA TYR A 199 -8.05 -0.22 9.77
C TYR A 199 -9.10 0.15 10.80
N ASP A 200 -9.36 1.45 10.93
CA ASP A 200 -10.24 2.02 11.94
C ASP A 200 -11.63 1.39 11.95
N ARG A 201 -12.01 0.76 13.07
CA ARG A 201 -13.26 0.01 13.23
C ARG A 201 -14.50 0.88 13.07
N GLN A 202 -14.46 2.12 13.52
CA GLN A 202 -15.60 3.03 13.41
C GLN A 202 -15.84 3.45 11.97
N LEU A 203 -14.76 3.75 11.23
CA LEU A 203 -14.83 4.11 9.81
C LEU A 203 -15.30 2.93 8.96
N ARG A 204 -14.81 1.71 9.24
CA ARG A 204 -15.27 0.49 8.55
C ARG A 204 -16.78 0.27 8.73
N ARG A 205 -17.28 0.36 9.97
CA ARG A 205 -18.71 0.26 10.27
C ARG A 205 -19.52 1.35 9.54
N ALA A 206 -19.04 2.61 9.57
CA ALA A 206 -19.67 3.71 8.89
C ALA A 206 -19.73 3.49 7.38
N ALA A 207 -18.67 2.98 6.76
CA ALA A 207 -18.61 2.67 5.34
C ALA A 207 -19.60 1.55 4.96
N LEU A 208 -19.64 0.45 5.71
CA LEU A 208 -20.56 -0.67 5.46
C LEU A 208 -22.02 -0.25 5.63
N GLU A 209 -22.33 0.56 6.63
CA GLU A 209 -23.67 1.12 6.82
C GLU A 209 -24.08 2.03 5.67
N ALA A 210 -23.17 2.93 5.24
CA ALA A 210 -23.39 3.80 4.10
C ALA A 210 -23.60 3.01 2.80
N ALA A 211 -22.79 1.98 2.56
CA ALA A 211 -22.93 1.11 1.42
C ALA A 211 -24.29 0.40 1.39
N ARG A 212 -24.74 -0.11 2.54
CA ARG A 212 -26.07 -0.74 2.67
C ARG A 212 -27.19 0.24 2.36
N LYS A 213 -27.16 1.47 2.92
CA LYS A 213 -28.16 2.51 2.64
C LYS A 213 -28.19 2.92 1.16
N ALA A 214 -27.03 3.00 0.52
CA ALA A 214 -26.89 3.34 -0.89
C ALA A 214 -27.08 2.14 -1.84
N ARG A 215 -27.36 0.93 -1.33
CA ARG A 215 -27.52 -0.32 -2.08
C ARG A 215 -26.28 -0.65 -2.95
N LEU A 216 -25.08 -0.33 -2.44
CA LEU A 216 -23.83 -0.68 -3.11
C LEU A 216 -23.45 -2.13 -2.83
N ARG A 217 -22.87 -2.81 -3.82
CA ARG A 217 -22.22 -4.12 -3.61
C ARG A 217 -20.93 -3.88 -2.84
N CYS A 218 -20.99 -4.05 -1.53
CA CYS A 218 -19.88 -3.80 -0.63
C CYS A 218 -19.82 -4.86 0.46
N PHE A 219 -18.63 -5.31 0.81
CA PHE A 219 -18.38 -6.27 1.86
C PHE A 219 -17.08 -5.92 2.60
N GLU A 220 -16.85 -6.56 3.73
CA GLU A 220 -15.63 -6.42 4.52
C GLU A 220 -14.75 -7.68 4.30
N GLY A 221 -13.43 -7.49 4.18
CA GLY A 221 -12.53 -8.62 3.93
C GLY A 221 -11.06 -8.30 4.11
N ALA A 222 -10.23 -9.35 4.13
CA ALA A 222 -8.78 -9.27 4.22
C ALA A 222 -8.13 -9.13 2.83
N TYR A 223 -7.18 -8.20 2.73
CA TYR A 223 -6.44 -7.92 1.49
C TYR A 223 -5.06 -8.55 1.52
N ALA A 224 -4.70 -9.30 0.49
CA ALA A 224 -3.32 -9.74 0.28
C ALA A 224 -2.56 -8.72 -0.59
N GLY A 225 -1.50 -8.13 -0.04
CA GLY A 225 -0.57 -7.31 -0.80
C GLY A 225 0.59 -8.15 -1.31
N VAL A 226 0.76 -8.24 -2.63
CA VAL A 226 1.89 -8.90 -3.29
C VAL A 226 2.78 -7.89 -4.01
N LEU A 227 4.00 -8.25 -4.35
CA LEU A 227 4.94 -7.32 -4.98
C LEU A 227 4.52 -6.98 -6.41
N GLY A 228 4.14 -7.96 -7.22
CA GLY A 228 4.00 -7.78 -8.67
C GLY A 228 5.36 -7.63 -9.36
N PRO A 229 5.43 -7.12 -10.62
CA PRO A 229 4.32 -6.65 -11.46
C PRO A 229 3.54 -7.75 -12.18
N SER A 230 4.03 -9.01 -12.17
CA SER A 230 3.25 -10.13 -12.72
C SER A 230 1.99 -10.38 -11.90
N PHE A 231 0.89 -10.68 -12.56
CA PHE A 231 -0.27 -11.25 -11.87
C PHE A 231 0.09 -12.61 -11.28
N GLU A 232 -0.67 -13.00 -10.27
CA GLU A 232 -0.48 -14.24 -9.52
C GLU A 232 -0.79 -15.46 -10.40
N THR A 233 -0.18 -16.58 -10.09
CA THR A 233 -0.57 -17.89 -10.65
C THR A 233 -1.86 -18.40 -9.97
N PRO A 234 -2.61 -19.32 -10.60
CA PRO A 234 -3.75 -19.98 -9.94
C PRO A 234 -3.38 -20.71 -8.65
N ALA A 235 -2.13 -21.19 -8.53
CA ALA A 235 -1.64 -21.85 -7.31
C ALA A 235 -1.44 -20.85 -6.16
N GLU A 236 -0.86 -19.69 -6.46
CA GLU A 236 -0.71 -18.59 -5.49
C GLU A 236 -2.07 -18.09 -5.01
N ILE A 237 -3.05 -17.93 -5.91
CA ILE A 237 -4.42 -17.54 -5.52
C ILE A 237 -5.07 -18.59 -4.60
N ARG A 238 -4.88 -19.91 -4.88
CA ARG A 238 -5.36 -20.94 -3.97
C ARG A 238 -4.69 -20.90 -2.60
N ALA A 239 -3.40 -20.58 -2.55
CA ALA A 239 -2.66 -20.42 -1.30
C ALA A 239 -3.15 -19.19 -0.52
N LEU A 240 -3.25 -18.03 -1.15
CA LEU A 240 -3.75 -16.79 -0.54
C LEU A 240 -5.18 -16.98 0.02
N ARG A 241 -6.05 -17.65 -0.72
CA ARG A 241 -7.40 -17.98 -0.25
C ARG A 241 -7.38 -18.83 1.01
N ARG A 242 -6.51 -19.86 1.09
CA ARG A 242 -6.36 -20.70 2.28
C ARG A 242 -5.83 -19.94 3.49
N LEU A 243 -5.04 -18.89 3.26
CA LEU A 243 -4.53 -17.98 4.29
C LEU A 243 -5.56 -16.92 4.71
N GLY A 244 -6.75 -16.92 4.11
CA GLY A 244 -7.84 -16.02 4.48
C GLY A 244 -7.94 -14.73 3.67
N ALA A 245 -7.22 -14.59 2.54
CA ALA A 245 -7.35 -13.43 1.68
C ALA A 245 -8.67 -13.44 0.88
N ASP A 246 -9.36 -12.30 0.85
CA ASP A 246 -10.59 -12.08 0.09
C ASP A 246 -10.34 -11.34 -1.24
N ALA A 247 -9.27 -10.58 -1.32
CA ALA A 247 -8.80 -9.90 -2.52
C ALA A 247 -7.29 -9.79 -2.54
N VAL A 248 -6.71 -9.56 -3.73
CA VAL A 248 -5.26 -9.43 -3.92
C VAL A 248 -4.93 -8.22 -4.78
N GLY A 249 -3.81 -7.58 -4.51
CA GLY A 249 -3.25 -6.51 -5.34
C GLY A 249 -1.83 -6.12 -4.91
N MET A 250 -1.29 -5.05 -5.51
CA MET A 250 0.15 -4.77 -5.48
C MET A 250 0.49 -3.42 -4.80
N SER A 251 -0.34 -2.96 -3.85
CA SER A 251 -0.21 -1.62 -3.25
C SER A 251 -0.69 -1.56 -1.80
N THR A 252 -0.97 -0.35 -1.29
CA THR A 252 -1.78 -0.04 -0.10
C THR A 252 -1.08 -0.31 1.24
N ILE A 253 -0.50 -1.49 1.46
CA ILE A 253 0.05 -1.89 2.76
C ILE A 253 1.18 -0.97 3.24
N PRO A 254 2.15 -0.57 2.40
CA PRO A 254 3.20 0.36 2.82
C PRO A 254 2.65 1.70 3.33
N GLU A 255 1.65 2.26 2.63
CA GLU A 255 1.01 3.52 2.99
C GLU A 255 0.24 3.40 4.32
N VAL A 256 -0.44 2.27 4.55
CA VAL A 256 -1.13 1.97 5.81
C VAL A 256 -0.14 1.90 6.98
N ILE A 257 0.97 1.16 6.83
CA ILE A 257 2.02 1.05 7.85
C ILE A 257 2.60 2.43 8.18
N ALA A 258 2.94 3.23 7.17
CA ALA A 258 3.51 4.56 7.38
C ALA A 258 2.51 5.54 8.01
N ALA A 259 1.23 5.46 7.67
CA ALA A 259 0.18 6.26 8.27
C ALA A 259 0.00 5.92 9.77
N HIS A 260 0.00 4.62 10.11
CA HIS A 260 -0.06 4.16 11.50
C HIS A 260 1.13 4.63 12.32
N GLN A 261 2.36 4.58 11.77
CA GLN A 261 3.55 5.11 12.45
C GLN A 261 3.37 6.58 12.87
N LEU A 262 2.66 7.37 12.07
CA LEU A 262 2.40 8.80 12.30
C LEU A 262 1.11 9.07 13.10
N GLY A 263 0.45 8.03 13.60
CA GLY A 263 -0.81 8.15 14.36
C GLY A 263 -2.00 8.61 13.52
N VAL A 264 -1.97 8.40 12.21
CA VAL A 264 -3.07 8.71 11.29
C VAL A 264 -4.04 7.54 11.25
N ARG A 265 -5.33 7.81 11.44
CA ARG A 265 -6.40 6.80 11.30
C ARG A 265 -6.52 6.39 9.83
N VAL A 266 -6.75 5.11 9.57
CA VAL A 266 -6.77 4.58 8.21
C VAL A 266 -8.07 3.81 7.93
N MET A 267 -8.64 4.03 6.76
CA MET A 267 -9.60 3.14 6.13
C MET A 267 -9.13 2.83 4.71
N ALA A 268 -9.22 1.58 4.28
CA ALA A 268 -8.89 1.20 2.92
C ALA A 268 -10.06 0.53 2.22
N VAL A 269 -10.17 0.76 0.90
CA VAL A 269 -11.21 0.19 0.05
C VAL A 269 -10.60 -0.33 -1.24
N ALA A 270 -10.80 -1.62 -1.52
CA ALA A 270 -10.54 -2.17 -2.85
C ALA A 270 -11.77 -2.04 -3.74
N CYS A 271 -11.55 -1.56 -4.96
CA CYS A 271 -12.49 -1.75 -6.07
C CYS A 271 -12.13 -3.08 -6.74
N ILE A 272 -13.01 -4.06 -6.67
CA ILE A 272 -12.80 -5.35 -7.32
C ILE A 272 -12.98 -5.17 -8.82
N THR A 273 -11.90 -5.27 -9.56
CA THR A 273 -11.86 -5.02 -11.02
C THR A 273 -12.02 -6.28 -11.84
N ASN A 274 -11.55 -7.39 -11.33
CA ASN A 274 -11.55 -8.70 -11.99
C ASN A 274 -11.63 -9.82 -10.95
N ARG A 275 -11.90 -11.04 -11.40
CA ARG A 275 -11.63 -12.24 -10.59
C ARG A 275 -10.13 -12.53 -10.62
N ALA A 276 -9.57 -12.93 -9.48
CA ALA A 276 -8.15 -13.29 -9.39
C ALA A 276 -7.81 -14.49 -10.28
N ALA A 277 -6.52 -14.68 -10.57
CA ALA A 277 -6.03 -15.69 -11.51
C ALA A 277 -6.57 -17.10 -11.23
N GLY A 278 -7.02 -17.78 -12.28
CA GLY A 278 -7.61 -19.12 -12.20
C GLY A 278 -9.04 -19.19 -11.63
N LEU A 279 -9.65 -18.08 -11.26
CA LEU A 279 -11.06 -17.98 -10.82
C LEU A 279 -11.99 -17.45 -11.94
N SER A 280 -11.42 -17.09 -13.07
CA SER A 280 -12.10 -16.77 -14.35
C SER A 280 -11.38 -17.49 -15.50
N ARG A 281 -12.10 -17.71 -16.61
CA ARG A 281 -11.50 -18.22 -17.85
C ARG A 281 -10.83 -17.13 -18.70
N GLN A 282 -11.10 -15.86 -18.39
CA GLN A 282 -10.53 -14.74 -19.13
C GLN A 282 -9.09 -14.47 -18.64
N PRO A 283 -8.15 -14.18 -19.56
CA PRO A 283 -6.84 -13.66 -19.21
C PRO A 283 -6.97 -12.36 -18.41
N LEU A 284 -5.97 -12.07 -17.59
CA LEU A 284 -5.90 -10.80 -16.85
C LEU A 284 -5.17 -9.76 -17.71
N ASP A 285 -5.78 -8.58 -17.86
CA ASP A 285 -5.20 -7.46 -18.58
C ASP A 285 -5.32 -6.16 -17.76
N HIS A 286 -4.25 -5.36 -17.75
CA HIS A 286 -4.22 -4.09 -17.03
C HIS A 286 -5.19 -3.04 -17.63
N ALA A 287 -5.44 -3.06 -18.94
CA ALA A 287 -6.40 -2.16 -19.56
C ALA A 287 -7.83 -2.43 -19.05
N GLU A 288 -8.21 -3.70 -18.90
CA GLU A 288 -9.50 -4.08 -18.31
C GLU A 288 -9.61 -3.63 -16.84
N VAL A 289 -8.53 -3.71 -16.08
CA VAL A 289 -8.47 -3.20 -14.69
C VAL A 289 -8.76 -1.71 -14.64
N LEU A 290 -8.16 -0.91 -15.55
CA LEU A 290 -8.40 0.53 -15.64
C LEU A 290 -9.85 0.86 -15.97
N GLU A 291 -10.45 0.17 -16.93
CA GLU A 291 -11.86 0.38 -17.32
C GLU A 291 -12.84 -0.03 -16.21
N ALA A 292 -12.57 -1.15 -15.56
CA ALA A 292 -13.37 -1.58 -14.39
C ALA A 292 -13.25 -0.59 -13.22
N GLY A 293 -12.06 -0.03 -12.99
CA GLY A 293 -11.81 1.02 -12.00
C GLY A 293 -12.62 2.28 -12.30
N LYS A 294 -12.63 2.75 -13.55
CA LYS A 294 -13.46 3.90 -13.95
C LYS A 294 -14.95 3.67 -13.65
N LYS A 295 -15.47 2.48 -13.96
CA LYS A 295 -16.87 2.12 -13.67
C LYS A 295 -17.17 2.08 -12.17
N ALA A 296 -16.21 1.59 -11.36
CA ALA A 296 -16.34 1.53 -9.90
C ALA A 296 -16.29 2.91 -9.22
N THR A 297 -15.76 3.93 -9.90
CA THR A 297 -15.55 5.29 -9.35
C THR A 297 -16.85 5.90 -8.81
N VAL A 298 -17.98 5.71 -9.48
CA VAL A 298 -19.28 6.26 -9.03
C VAL A 298 -19.69 5.69 -7.67
N SER A 299 -19.57 4.37 -7.50
CA SER A 299 -19.86 3.69 -6.23
C SER A 299 -18.88 4.11 -5.14
N LEU A 300 -17.60 4.24 -5.50
CA LEU A 300 -16.55 4.68 -4.58
C LEU A 300 -16.79 6.11 -4.10
N ILE A 301 -17.14 7.06 -4.98
CA ILE A 301 -17.46 8.45 -4.61
C ILE A 301 -18.60 8.48 -3.59
N ARG A 302 -19.67 7.72 -3.82
CA ARG A 302 -20.79 7.63 -2.87
C ARG A 302 -20.35 7.11 -1.51
N LEU A 303 -19.51 6.07 -1.48
CA LEU A 303 -19.00 5.50 -0.25
C LEU A 303 -18.11 6.48 0.51
N LEU A 304 -17.09 7.04 -0.17
CA LEU A 304 -16.13 7.98 0.44
C LEU A 304 -16.84 9.25 0.92
N GLY A 305 -17.77 9.82 0.13
CA GLY A 305 -18.54 10.99 0.52
C GLY A 305 -19.33 10.77 1.81
N ALA A 306 -19.98 9.61 1.94
CA ALA A 306 -20.72 9.27 3.15
C ALA A 306 -19.83 9.07 4.39
N VAL A 307 -18.59 8.60 4.20
CA VAL A 307 -17.60 8.49 5.29
C VAL A 307 -17.07 9.88 5.67
N ILE A 308 -16.69 10.70 4.68
CA ILE A 308 -16.15 12.05 4.89
C ILE A 308 -17.17 12.95 5.61
N ALA A 309 -18.46 12.87 5.24
CA ALA A 309 -19.53 13.63 5.90
C ALA A 309 -19.66 13.35 7.41
N ARG A 310 -19.15 12.22 7.90
CA ARG A 310 -19.11 11.89 9.33
C ARG A 310 -17.83 12.37 10.05
N CYS A 311 -16.93 13.02 9.32
CA CYS A 311 -15.68 13.59 9.87
C CYS A 311 -15.81 15.10 10.17
N GLN A 312 -17.02 15.64 10.06
CA GLN A 312 -17.35 17.04 10.40
C GLN A 312 -17.42 17.26 11.89
#